data_c8dfed648a575f7a9d0b5596390f64ed
#
_entry.id   c8dfed648a575f7a9d0b5596390f64ed
#
_cell.length_a   1.000
_cell.length_b   1.000
_cell.length_c   1.000
_cell.angle_alpha   90.00
_cell.angle_beta   90.00
_cell.angle_gamma   90.00
#
_symmetry.space_group_name_H-M   'P 1'
#
loop_
_entity.id
_entity.type
_entity.pdbx_description
1 polymer ?
#
loop_
_entity_poly.entity_id
_entity_poly.type
_entity_poly.pdbx_seq_one_letter_code
_entity_poly.pdbx_strand_id
1 'polypeptide(L)'
;MRKRRQLAPWHRRSLDMSGLDLEDRAVAAALAALEGKAAIYHCMSRVVNRERVLRREERDVFVEIMRRYEAFSQVHVLTHCVMPNHFHILVEVPAPPEDCGASWSDERLLEHLGLIYSRREVAGF
;
A
#
# COMPACT_ATOMS: atom_id res chain seq x y z
N MET A 1 -3.67 -13.59 19.44
CA MET A 1 -2.61 -13.98 18.48
C MET A 1 -2.70 -13.07 17.25
N ARG A 2 -1.72 -12.20 16.99
CA ARG A 2 -1.72 -11.35 15.79
C ARG A 2 -1.47 -12.22 14.57
N LYS A 3 -2.40 -12.25 13.59
CA LYS A 3 -2.16 -12.89 12.29
C LYS A 3 -0.96 -12.22 11.63
N ARG A 4 0.01 -12.98 11.19
CA ARG A 4 1.15 -12.46 10.40
C ARG A 4 0.60 -11.78 9.14
N ARG A 5 1.09 -10.57 8.85
CA ARG A 5 0.79 -9.89 7.59
C ARG A 5 1.32 -10.74 6.44
N GLN A 6 0.45 -11.12 5.54
CA GLN A 6 0.88 -11.74 4.28
C GLN A 6 1.34 -10.61 3.36
N LEU A 7 2.59 -10.65 2.97
CA LEU A 7 3.16 -9.72 2.01
C LEU A 7 3.17 -10.37 0.63
N ALA A 8 2.99 -9.56 -0.42
CA ALA A 8 3.18 -10.03 -1.77
C ALA A 8 4.61 -10.55 -1.97
N PRO A 9 4.84 -11.49 -2.89
CA PRO A 9 6.14 -12.14 -3.08
C PRO A 9 7.29 -11.16 -3.28
N TRP A 10 7.09 -10.08 -4.03
CA TRP A 10 8.11 -9.04 -4.27
C TRP A 10 8.38 -8.11 -3.07
N HIS A 11 7.56 -8.14 -2.04
CA HIS A 11 7.82 -7.47 -0.77
C HIS A 11 8.65 -8.33 0.19
N ARG A 12 8.94 -9.57 -0.19
CA ARG A 12 9.84 -10.44 0.56
C ARG A 12 11.24 -10.32 -0.04
N ARG A 13 12.23 -9.98 0.78
CA ARG A 13 13.63 -10.20 0.42
C ARG A 13 13.83 -11.67 0.07
N SER A 14 14.66 -11.96 -0.92
CA SER A 14 14.91 -13.29 -1.45
C SER A 14 14.77 -14.39 -0.39
N LEU A 15 13.81 -15.29 -0.61
CA LEU A 15 13.63 -16.46 0.23
C LEU A 15 14.90 -17.31 0.10
N ASP A 16 15.61 -17.50 1.20
CA ASP A 16 16.61 -18.54 1.27
C ASP A 16 15.90 -19.89 1.19
N MET A 17 16.04 -20.54 0.03
CA MET A 17 15.36 -21.80 -0.29
C MET A 17 16.10 -23.03 0.23
N SER A 18 17.26 -22.87 0.86
CA SER A 18 18.15 -23.98 1.22
C SER A 18 17.62 -24.85 2.38
N GLY A 19 16.72 -24.32 3.19
CA GLY A 19 16.14 -25.01 4.36
C GLY A 19 14.68 -25.44 4.22
N LEU A 20 14.05 -25.25 3.03
CA LEU A 20 12.64 -25.55 2.81
C LEU A 20 12.42 -27.04 2.43
N ASP A 21 11.36 -27.66 2.96
CA ASP A 21 10.92 -28.96 2.54
C ASP A 21 10.24 -28.93 1.14
N LEU A 22 9.76 -30.09 0.63
CA LEU A 22 9.14 -30.17 -0.69
C LEU A 22 7.84 -29.39 -0.83
N GLU A 23 7.04 -29.34 0.24
CA GLU A 23 5.78 -28.55 0.25
C GLU A 23 6.09 -27.06 0.26
N ASP A 24 7.02 -26.62 1.10
CA ASP A 24 7.50 -25.25 1.15
C ASP A 24 8.13 -24.80 -0.19
N ARG A 25 8.84 -25.70 -0.86
CA ARG A 25 9.42 -25.45 -2.20
C ARG A 25 8.33 -25.24 -3.25
N ALA A 26 7.26 -26.02 -3.22
CA ALA A 26 6.13 -25.85 -4.13
C ALA A 26 5.42 -24.51 -3.90
N VAL A 27 5.21 -24.12 -2.63
CA VAL A 27 4.67 -22.81 -2.28
C VAL A 27 5.61 -21.69 -2.74
N ALA A 28 6.91 -21.82 -2.51
CA ALA A 28 7.89 -20.82 -2.93
C ALA A 28 7.95 -20.68 -4.46
N ALA A 29 7.87 -21.78 -5.21
CA ALA A 29 7.80 -21.75 -6.67
C ALA A 29 6.51 -21.09 -7.18
N ALA A 30 5.36 -21.37 -6.54
CA ALA A 30 4.10 -20.71 -6.85
C ALA A 30 4.16 -19.20 -6.54
N LEU A 31 4.80 -18.80 -5.45
CA LEU A 31 5.01 -17.40 -5.10
C LEU A 31 5.96 -16.69 -6.08
N ALA A 32 7.04 -17.36 -6.51
CA ALA A 32 7.96 -16.83 -7.52
C ALA A 32 7.28 -16.64 -8.88
N ALA A 33 6.33 -17.51 -9.25
CA ALA A 33 5.53 -17.36 -10.47
C ALA A 33 4.58 -16.13 -10.43
N LEU A 34 4.34 -15.56 -9.25
CA LEU A 34 3.58 -14.31 -9.05
C LEU A 34 4.49 -13.08 -8.98
N GLU A 35 5.80 -13.26 -8.97
CA GLU A 35 6.76 -12.17 -8.96
C GLU A 35 6.58 -11.30 -10.21
N GLY A 36 6.60 -9.98 -10.02
CA GLY A 36 6.34 -9.03 -11.10
C GLY A 36 4.85 -8.82 -11.45
N LYS A 37 3.92 -9.46 -10.74
CA LYS A 37 2.47 -9.25 -10.93
C LYS A 37 1.89 -8.31 -9.87
N ALA A 38 0.78 -7.65 -10.20
CA ALA A 38 0.02 -6.88 -9.24
C ALA A 38 -0.52 -7.79 -8.12
N ALA A 39 -0.65 -7.25 -6.90
CA ALA A 39 -1.25 -7.94 -5.78
C ALA A 39 -2.42 -7.16 -5.20
N ILE A 40 -3.44 -7.87 -4.75
CA ILE A 40 -4.62 -7.28 -4.11
C ILE A 40 -4.52 -7.46 -2.60
N TYR A 41 -4.70 -6.36 -1.87
CA TYR A 41 -4.73 -6.34 -0.42
C TYR A 41 -6.05 -5.80 0.09
N HIS A 42 -6.54 -6.43 1.15
CA HIS A 42 -7.62 -5.90 1.96
C HIS A 42 -7.02 -5.22 3.20
N CYS A 43 -7.14 -3.90 3.25
CA CYS A 43 -6.69 -3.08 4.35
C CYS A 43 -7.88 -2.76 5.26
N MET A 44 -7.70 -2.96 6.56
CA MET A 44 -8.71 -2.66 7.57
C MET A 44 -8.05 -2.02 8.77
N SER A 45 -8.68 -0.99 9.32
CA SER A 45 -8.30 -0.41 10.61
C SER A 45 -9.54 -0.07 11.41
N ARG A 46 -9.41 -0.11 12.73
CA ARG A 46 -10.49 0.19 13.68
C ARG A 46 -10.01 1.16 14.74
N VAL A 47 -10.86 2.13 15.07
CA VAL A 47 -10.63 3.07 16.17
C VAL A 47 -10.58 2.34 17.50
N VAL A 48 -9.66 2.75 18.37
CA VAL A 48 -9.53 2.23 19.74
C VAL A 48 -10.87 2.42 20.48
N ASN A 49 -11.20 1.46 21.36
CA ASN A 49 -12.45 1.43 22.12
C ASN A 49 -13.74 1.45 21.29
N ARG A 50 -13.65 1.24 19.97
CA ARG A 50 -14.79 1.26 19.03
C ARG A 50 -15.55 2.59 19.03
N GLU A 51 -14.91 3.68 19.41
CA GLU A 51 -15.50 5.02 19.39
C GLU A 51 -15.88 5.44 17.96
N ARG A 52 -17.02 6.11 17.84
CA ARG A 52 -17.55 6.56 16.54
C ARG A 52 -17.02 7.98 16.22
N VAL A 53 -15.74 8.06 15.87
CA VAL A 53 -15.06 9.34 15.60
C VAL A 53 -15.17 9.79 14.14
N LEU A 54 -15.44 8.86 13.21
CA LEU A 54 -15.60 9.19 11.79
C LEU A 54 -17.05 9.52 11.50
N ARG A 55 -17.43 10.78 11.70
CA ARG A 55 -18.73 11.34 11.29
C ARG A 55 -18.75 11.53 9.77
N ARG A 56 -19.78 12.18 9.25
CA ARG A 56 -19.92 12.35 7.80
C ARG A 56 -18.77 13.18 7.21
N GLU A 57 -18.50 14.32 7.83
CA GLU A 57 -17.45 15.22 7.38
C GLU A 57 -16.07 14.57 7.42
N GLU A 58 -15.75 13.88 8.52
CA GLU A 58 -14.46 13.17 8.64
C GLU A 58 -14.32 12.04 7.63
N ARG A 59 -15.41 11.39 7.27
CA ARG A 59 -15.39 10.35 6.21
C ARG A 59 -15.13 10.95 4.82
N ASP A 60 -15.71 12.11 4.53
CA ASP A 60 -15.47 12.82 3.27
C ASP A 60 -14.01 13.25 3.16
N VAL A 61 -13.45 13.82 4.23
CA VAL A 61 -12.00 14.16 4.32
C VAL A 61 -11.13 12.91 4.23
N PHE A 62 -11.53 11.80 4.85
CA PHE A 62 -10.80 10.54 4.75
C PHE A 62 -10.69 10.07 3.30
N VAL A 63 -11.80 10.13 2.54
CA VAL A 63 -11.81 9.73 1.13
C VAL A 63 -10.93 10.66 0.29
N GLU A 64 -10.96 11.97 0.54
CA GLU A 64 -10.09 12.93 -0.14
C GLU A 64 -8.61 12.62 0.10
N ILE A 65 -8.22 12.40 1.36
CA ILE A 65 -6.84 12.02 1.73
C ILE A 65 -6.46 10.70 1.07
N MET A 66 -7.34 9.70 1.13
CA MET A 66 -7.11 8.40 0.49
C MET A 66 -6.81 8.54 -1.00
N ARG A 67 -7.55 9.38 -1.74
CA ARG A 67 -7.34 9.63 -3.17
C ARG A 67 -6.02 10.34 -3.45
N ARG A 68 -5.61 11.26 -2.59
CA ARG A 68 -4.29 11.90 -2.70
C ARG A 68 -3.16 10.89 -2.52
N TYR A 69 -3.26 10.02 -1.52
CA TYR A 69 -2.27 8.98 -1.28
C TYR A 69 -2.28 7.87 -2.35
N GLU A 70 -3.43 7.56 -2.94
CA GLU A 70 -3.55 6.70 -4.10
C GLU A 70 -2.73 7.25 -5.28
N ALA A 71 -2.93 8.53 -5.62
CA ALA A 71 -2.17 9.21 -6.67
C ALA A 71 -0.66 9.24 -6.38
N PHE A 72 -0.28 9.48 -5.13
CA PHE A 72 1.12 9.52 -4.71
C PHE A 72 1.79 8.14 -4.74
N SER A 73 1.14 7.11 -4.21
CA SER A 73 1.69 5.77 -4.06
C SER A 73 1.60 4.91 -5.31
N GLN A 74 0.83 5.35 -6.32
CA GLN A 74 0.49 4.57 -7.51
C GLN A 74 -0.22 3.23 -7.19
N VAL A 75 -0.74 3.10 -5.99
CA VAL A 75 -1.62 2.00 -5.59
C VAL A 75 -3.03 2.31 -6.08
N HIS A 76 -3.74 1.33 -6.60
CA HIS A 76 -5.11 1.52 -7.09
C HIS A 76 -6.12 1.13 -6.03
N VAL A 77 -6.97 2.05 -5.60
CA VAL A 77 -8.09 1.76 -4.71
C VAL A 77 -9.26 1.21 -5.53
N LEU A 78 -9.49 -0.10 -5.44
CA LEU A 78 -10.56 -0.79 -6.17
C LEU A 78 -11.93 -0.50 -5.58
N THR A 79 -12.02 -0.50 -4.25
CA THR A 79 -13.23 -0.15 -3.51
C THR A 79 -12.90 0.20 -2.07
N HIS A 80 -13.80 0.91 -1.40
CA HIS A 80 -13.65 1.26 0.01
C HIS A 80 -15.00 1.37 0.72
N CYS A 81 -14.98 1.20 2.03
CA CYS A 81 -16.11 1.44 2.91
C CYS A 81 -15.59 2.08 4.19
N VAL A 82 -16.02 3.32 4.47
CA VAL A 82 -15.65 4.06 5.68
C VAL A 82 -16.85 4.12 6.62
N MET A 83 -16.73 3.45 7.74
CA MET A 83 -17.75 3.39 8.79
C MET A 83 -17.36 4.31 9.96
N PRO A 84 -18.30 4.63 10.87
CA PRO A 84 -18.01 5.58 11.95
C PRO A 84 -16.82 5.24 12.85
N ASN A 85 -16.43 3.99 12.95
CA ASN A 85 -15.35 3.53 13.84
C ASN A 85 -14.35 2.58 13.20
N HIS A 86 -14.44 2.34 11.91
CA HIS A 86 -13.48 1.52 11.16
C HIS A 86 -13.63 1.73 9.66
N PHE A 87 -12.65 1.27 8.89
CA PHE A 87 -12.72 1.29 7.44
C PHE A 87 -12.19 -0.01 6.84
N HIS A 88 -12.63 -0.26 5.63
CA HIS A 88 -12.12 -1.30 4.74
C HIS A 88 -11.74 -0.66 3.41
N ILE A 89 -10.57 -1.01 2.91
CA ILE A 89 -10.09 -0.57 1.59
C ILE A 89 -9.54 -1.80 0.88
N LEU A 90 -10.00 -2.03 -0.33
CA LEU A 90 -9.43 -3.04 -1.21
C LEU A 90 -8.53 -2.35 -2.21
N VAL A 91 -7.26 -2.69 -2.22
CA VAL A 91 -6.25 -2.04 -3.05
C VAL A 91 -5.52 -3.04 -3.93
N GLU A 92 -5.21 -2.62 -5.14
CA GLU A 92 -4.27 -3.28 -6.02
C GLU A 92 -2.92 -2.57 -5.93
N VAL A 93 -1.90 -3.30 -5.55
CA VAL A 93 -0.51 -2.82 -5.56
C VAL A 93 0.13 -3.34 -6.84
N PRO A 94 0.48 -2.47 -7.80
CA PRO A 94 1.14 -2.88 -9.02
C PRO A 94 2.52 -3.48 -8.72
N ALA A 95 3.06 -4.24 -9.65
CA ALA A 95 4.45 -4.66 -9.59
C ALA A 95 5.36 -3.41 -9.55
N PRO A 96 6.43 -3.41 -8.76
CA PRO A 96 7.35 -2.28 -8.73
C PRO A 96 7.95 -2.06 -10.14
N PRO A 97 8.07 -0.80 -10.59
CA PRO A 97 8.77 -0.51 -11.83
C PRO A 97 10.25 -0.91 -11.71
N GLU A 98 10.87 -1.25 -12.83
CA GLU A 98 12.25 -1.72 -12.86
C GLU A 98 13.25 -0.71 -12.25
N ASP A 99 13.01 0.57 -12.46
CA ASP A 99 13.89 1.65 -11.97
C ASP A 99 13.52 2.20 -10.59
N CYS A 100 12.33 1.84 -10.06
CA CYS A 100 11.83 2.32 -8.76
C CYS A 100 12.00 3.83 -8.52
N GLY A 101 11.96 4.63 -9.58
CA GLY A 101 12.15 6.08 -9.50
C GLY A 101 13.61 6.55 -9.44
N ALA A 102 14.59 5.64 -9.58
CA ALA A 102 16.01 6.00 -9.56
C ALA A 102 16.44 6.95 -10.71
N SER A 103 15.65 6.98 -11.78
CA SER A 103 15.85 7.85 -12.95
C SER A 103 15.07 9.18 -12.90
N TRP A 104 14.37 9.45 -11.79
CA TRP A 104 13.61 10.70 -11.68
C TRP A 104 14.52 11.90 -11.51
N SER A 105 14.21 12.99 -12.23
CA SER A 105 14.83 14.29 -11.97
C SER A 105 14.31 14.88 -10.65
N ASP A 106 15.08 15.81 -10.08
CA ASP A 106 14.68 16.52 -8.86
C ASP A 106 13.33 17.24 -9.03
N GLU A 107 13.10 17.85 -10.20
CA GLU A 107 11.83 18.52 -10.51
C GLU A 107 10.67 17.54 -10.47
N ARG A 108 10.81 16.36 -11.06
CA ARG A 108 9.78 15.32 -11.06
C ARG A 108 9.53 14.79 -9.65
N LEU A 109 10.58 14.65 -8.85
CA LEU A 109 10.45 14.22 -7.45
C LEU A 109 9.69 15.27 -6.62
N LEU A 110 10.04 16.55 -6.76
CA LEU A 110 9.37 17.66 -6.07
C LEU A 110 7.90 17.80 -6.48
N GLU A 111 7.60 17.64 -7.77
CA GLU A 111 6.21 17.61 -8.25
C GLU A 111 5.43 16.46 -7.64
N HIS A 112 6.01 15.28 -7.58
CA HIS A 112 5.38 14.11 -6.99
C HIS A 112 5.13 14.28 -5.49
N LEU A 113 6.10 14.84 -4.75
CA LEU A 113 5.93 15.19 -3.33
C LEU A 113 4.80 16.21 -3.12
N GLY A 114 4.58 17.11 -4.07
CA GLY A 114 3.49 18.07 -4.06
C GLY A 114 2.08 17.44 -4.06
N LEU A 115 1.93 16.14 -4.36
CA LEU A 115 0.64 15.45 -4.25
C LEU A 115 0.17 15.29 -2.80
N ILE A 116 1.09 15.20 -1.84
CA ILE A 116 0.78 14.98 -0.42
C ILE A 116 1.27 16.10 0.50
N TYR A 117 2.33 16.80 0.12
CA TYR A 117 2.89 17.92 0.90
C TYR A 117 2.47 19.27 0.34
N SER A 118 2.37 20.28 1.19
CA SER A 118 2.15 21.66 0.76
C SER A 118 3.40 22.22 0.07
N ARG A 119 3.22 23.27 -0.74
CA ARG A 119 4.36 23.97 -1.40
C ARG A 119 5.42 24.43 -0.41
N ARG A 120 5.02 24.86 0.80
CA ARG A 120 5.95 25.30 1.84
C ARG A 120 6.80 24.16 2.38
N GLU A 121 6.20 22.97 2.54
CA GLU A 121 6.92 21.78 2.98
C GLU A 121 7.87 21.27 1.90
N VAL A 122 7.42 21.22 0.64
CA VAL A 122 8.27 20.81 -0.50
C VAL A 122 9.47 21.74 -0.68
N ALA A 123 9.32 23.06 -0.45
CA ALA A 123 10.42 24.04 -0.53
C ALA A 123 11.48 23.86 0.57
N GLY A 124 11.22 23.04 1.58
CA GLY A 124 12.16 22.73 2.67
C GLY A 124 12.97 21.45 2.45
N PHE A 125 12.68 20.69 1.36
CA PHE A 125 13.46 19.53 0.94
C PHE A 125 14.58 19.95 -0.01
#